data_3b58d6941df6d6b4a4938b2c61f71807
#
_entry.id   3b58d6941df6d6b4a4938b2c61f71807
#
_cell.length_a   1.000
_cell.length_b   1.000
_cell.length_c   1.000
_cell.angle_alpha   90.00
_cell.angle_beta   90.00
_cell.angle_gamma   90.00
#
_symmetry.space_group_name_H-M   'P 1'
#
loop_
_entity.id
_entity.type
_entity.pdbx_description
1 polymer ?
#
loop_
_entity_poly.entity_id
_entity_poly.type
_entity_poly.pdbx_seq_one_letter_code
_entity_poly.pdbx_strand_id
1 'polypeptide(L)'
;ASPSVAAFRFHDRHRNCIEAKEAIGREAVTRITEGMTVIIDTGTTTLEVARALPGTGGLRVLTSSLAIASTLFGREGLELVLLGGTVNRGSPDLSGPLTEDNLSSFRADLVFIGTDAFDRDGIFTHSQQIAGVSKRMIAGSRKTILVADSSKCGCNEFVKFAAWDEIDELITDDGLDVGQRVMLRDHAGIPFTMVEVNREQ
;
A
#
# COMPACT_ATOMS: atom_id res chain seq x y z
N ALA A 1 -5.10 -26.58 -14.22
CA ALA A 1 -6.11 -25.52 -14.13
C ALA A 1 -5.44 -24.23 -14.57
N SER A 2 -5.95 -23.57 -15.60
CA SER A 2 -5.44 -22.25 -16.03
C SER A 2 -5.68 -21.25 -14.88
N PRO A 3 -4.70 -20.37 -14.57
CA PRO A 3 -4.92 -19.31 -13.58
C PRO A 3 -6.11 -18.45 -14.03
N SER A 4 -6.93 -18.01 -13.09
CA SER A 4 -8.04 -17.13 -13.41
C SER A 4 -7.51 -15.81 -14.00
N VAL A 5 -8.26 -15.17 -14.89
CA VAL A 5 -7.90 -13.84 -15.48
C VAL A 5 -7.52 -12.82 -14.38
N ALA A 6 -8.07 -12.99 -13.21
CA ALA A 6 -7.84 -12.18 -12.02
C ALA A 6 -6.46 -12.37 -11.39
N ALA A 7 -6.03 -13.63 -11.21
CA ALA A 7 -4.68 -13.94 -10.73
C ALA A 7 -3.62 -13.44 -11.73
N PHE A 8 -3.92 -13.51 -13.03
CA PHE A 8 -3.06 -12.99 -14.09
C PHE A 8 -2.86 -11.47 -13.95
N ARG A 9 -3.92 -10.68 -13.74
CA ARG A 9 -3.82 -9.22 -13.58
C ARG A 9 -2.98 -8.80 -12.36
N PHE A 10 -3.09 -9.49 -11.23
CA PHE A 10 -2.28 -9.20 -10.06
C PHE A 10 -0.80 -9.49 -10.32
N HIS A 11 -0.48 -10.64 -10.94
CA HIS A 11 0.88 -11.01 -11.30
C HIS A 11 1.49 -10.05 -12.33
N ASP A 12 0.73 -9.62 -13.32
CA ASP A 12 1.23 -8.65 -14.30
C ASP A 12 1.52 -7.30 -13.65
N ARG A 13 0.60 -6.80 -12.82
CA ARG A 13 0.82 -5.55 -12.07
C ARG A 13 2.01 -5.67 -11.11
N HIS A 14 2.25 -6.86 -10.54
CA HIS A 14 3.39 -7.09 -9.67
C HIS A 14 4.72 -7.01 -10.43
N ARG A 15 4.78 -7.57 -11.63
CA ARG A 15 5.99 -7.56 -12.48
C ARG A 15 6.31 -6.17 -13.03
N ASN A 16 5.31 -5.32 -13.26
CA ASN A 16 5.52 -3.96 -13.72
C ASN A 16 6.22 -3.14 -12.64
N CYS A 17 7.33 -2.49 -12.99
CA CYS A 17 8.14 -1.66 -12.09
C CYS A 17 8.56 -2.39 -10.80
N ILE A 18 8.92 -3.69 -10.90
CA ILE A 18 9.22 -4.50 -9.72
C ILE A 18 10.39 -3.95 -8.93
N GLU A 19 11.47 -3.52 -9.60
CA GLU A 19 12.66 -2.95 -8.96
C GLU A 19 12.31 -1.69 -8.14
N ALA A 20 11.43 -0.83 -8.67
CA ALA A 20 10.94 0.35 -7.97
C ALA A 20 10.15 -0.05 -6.72
N LYS A 21 9.23 -1.01 -6.83
CA LYS A 21 8.43 -1.49 -5.70
C LYS A 21 9.27 -2.13 -4.61
N GLU A 22 10.27 -2.92 -4.98
CA GLU A 22 11.22 -3.50 -4.04
C GLU A 22 12.04 -2.43 -3.31
N ALA A 23 12.53 -1.40 -4.03
CA ALA A 23 13.24 -0.28 -3.44
C ALA A 23 12.34 0.52 -2.48
N ILE A 24 11.09 0.81 -2.89
CA ILE A 24 10.07 1.45 -2.06
C ILE A 24 9.79 0.61 -0.82
N GLY A 25 9.63 -0.71 -0.97
CA GLY A 25 9.39 -1.63 0.15
C GLY A 25 10.52 -1.60 1.19
N ARG A 26 11.78 -1.63 0.73
CA ARG A 26 12.96 -1.53 1.61
C ARG A 26 13.03 -0.19 2.35
N GLU A 27 12.72 0.90 1.68
CA GLU A 27 12.67 2.22 2.30
C GLU A 27 11.52 2.34 3.31
N ALA A 28 10.33 1.85 2.94
CA ALA A 28 9.13 1.93 3.77
C ALA A 28 9.33 1.27 5.15
N VAL A 29 9.98 0.11 5.21
CA VAL A 29 10.18 -0.62 6.48
C VAL A 29 11.12 0.10 7.44
N THR A 30 11.90 1.08 7.00
CA THR A 30 12.73 1.91 7.89
C THR A 30 11.90 2.79 8.83
N ARG A 31 10.61 2.96 8.57
CA ARG A 31 9.65 3.70 9.42
C ARG A 31 9.07 2.83 10.53
N ILE A 32 9.35 1.53 10.52
CA ILE A 32 8.82 0.57 11.50
C ILE A 32 9.80 0.43 12.66
N THR A 33 9.26 0.46 13.87
CA THR A 33 10.00 0.16 15.11
C THR A 33 9.37 -1.04 15.83
N GLU A 34 10.15 -1.66 16.70
CA GLU A 34 9.69 -2.79 17.52
C GLU A 34 8.40 -2.45 18.31
N GLY A 35 7.50 -3.41 18.40
CA GLY A 35 6.24 -3.27 19.13
C GLY A 35 5.12 -2.52 18.41
N MET A 36 5.37 -1.97 17.22
CA MET A 36 4.34 -1.27 16.45
C MET A 36 3.22 -2.19 15.99
N THR A 37 2.02 -1.62 15.90
CA THR A 37 0.89 -2.17 15.15
C THR A 37 0.85 -1.48 13.77
N VAL A 38 1.00 -2.25 12.71
CA VAL A 38 1.10 -1.76 11.33
C VAL A 38 -0.02 -2.35 10.49
N ILE A 39 -0.75 -1.50 9.78
CA ILE A 39 -1.66 -1.94 8.72
C ILE A 39 -0.89 -1.92 7.40
N ILE A 40 -0.97 -3.01 6.64
CA ILE A 40 -0.46 -3.08 5.27
C ILE A 40 -1.63 -3.32 4.34
N ASP A 41 -1.94 -2.30 3.53
CA ASP A 41 -3.01 -2.32 2.54
C ASP A 41 -2.75 -3.35 1.43
N THR A 42 -3.74 -3.60 0.62
CA THR A 42 -3.64 -4.50 -0.52
C THR A 42 -2.86 -3.85 -1.68
N GLY A 43 -2.18 -4.66 -2.46
CA GLY A 43 -1.51 -4.16 -3.65
C GLY A 43 -0.13 -4.77 -3.87
N THR A 44 0.44 -4.47 -5.03
CA THR A 44 1.74 -5.06 -5.40
C THR A 44 2.92 -4.31 -4.80
N THR A 45 2.81 -3.00 -4.55
CA THR A 45 3.85 -2.23 -3.87
C THR A 45 3.83 -2.52 -2.36
N THR A 46 2.66 -2.60 -1.75
CA THR A 46 2.50 -2.97 -0.33
C THR A 46 2.91 -4.42 -0.06
N LEU A 47 2.80 -5.32 -1.05
CA LEU A 47 3.37 -6.67 -0.95
C LEU A 47 4.89 -6.62 -0.79
N GLU A 48 5.58 -5.72 -1.49
CA GLU A 48 7.04 -5.56 -1.34
C GLU A 48 7.41 -4.97 0.03
N VAL A 49 6.57 -4.08 0.59
CA VAL A 49 6.72 -3.67 2.00
C VAL A 49 6.65 -4.88 2.93
N ALA A 50 5.65 -5.75 2.76
CA ALA A 50 5.52 -6.96 3.58
C ALA A 50 6.71 -7.93 3.42
N ARG A 51 7.27 -8.06 2.21
CA ARG A 51 8.47 -8.88 1.95
C ARG A 51 9.70 -8.33 2.64
N ALA A 52 9.84 -7.01 2.66
CA ALA A 52 10.97 -6.31 3.26
C ALA A 52 10.90 -6.19 4.79
N LEU A 53 9.78 -6.60 5.43
CA LEU A 53 9.66 -6.51 6.89
C LEU A 53 10.83 -7.19 7.59
N PRO A 54 11.48 -6.51 8.56
CA PRO A 54 12.53 -7.12 9.34
C PRO A 54 11.95 -8.22 10.25
N GLY A 55 12.77 -9.20 10.61
CA GLY A 55 12.43 -10.23 11.59
C GLY A 55 12.44 -9.72 13.03
N THR A 56 11.85 -8.55 13.27
CA THR A 56 11.80 -7.91 14.59
C THR A 56 10.68 -8.48 15.45
N GLY A 57 10.99 -8.77 16.72
CA GLY A 57 10.02 -9.27 17.68
C GLY A 57 8.94 -8.25 18.03
N GLY A 58 7.72 -8.74 18.31
CA GLY A 58 6.63 -7.91 18.85
C GLY A 58 5.86 -7.07 17.82
N LEU A 59 6.11 -7.22 16.52
CA LEU A 59 5.35 -6.51 15.49
C LEU A 59 3.97 -7.15 15.30
N ARG A 60 2.94 -6.33 15.27
CA ARG A 60 1.58 -6.74 14.87
C ARG A 60 1.27 -6.19 13.48
N VAL A 61 0.89 -7.06 12.55
CA VAL A 61 0.50 -6.67 11.19
C VAL A 61 -0.95 -7.03 10.92
N LEU A 62 -1.72 -6.04 10.48
CA LEU A 62 -3.09 -6.22 10.00
C LEU A 62 -3.11 -6.05 8.48
N THR A 63 -3.80 -6.92 7.78
CA THR A 63 -3.98 -6.81 6.33
C THR A 63 -5.29 -7.43 5.87
N SER A 64 -5.84 -6.92 4.77
CA SER A 64 -6.94 -7.56 4.03
C SER A 64 -6.44 -8.32 2.78
N SER A 65 -5.12 -8.40 2.58
CA SER A 65 -4.51 -9.08 1.43
C SER A 65 -4.15 -10.53 1.75
N LEU A 66 -4.71 -11.46 0.99
CA LEU A 66 -4.34 -12.88 1.06
C LEU A 66 -2.88 -13.11 0.64
N ALA A 67 -2.37 -12.30 -0.31
CA ALA A 67 -0.98 -12.40 -0.76
C ALA A 67 0.00 -11.97 0.35
N ILE A 68 -0.29 -10.86 1.04
CA ILE A 68 0.51 -10.38 2.17
C ILE A 68 0.41 -11.37 3.33
N ALA A 69 -0.80 -11.82 3.66
CA ALA A 69 -0.99 -12.80 4.73
C ALA A 69 -0.21 -14.10 4.46
N SER A 70 -0.24 -14.60 3.24
CA SER A 70 0.56 -15.78 2.84
C SER A 70 2.06 -15.54 2.94
N THR A 71 2.53 -14.34 2.62
CA THR A 71 3.95 -13.96 2.70
C THR A 71 4.45 -13.88 4.15
N LEU A 72 3.58 -13.44 5.07
CA LEU A 72 3.93 -13.24 6.47
C LEU A 72 3.61 -14.44 7.36
N PHE A 73 2.81 -15.39 6.86
CA PHE A 73 2.42 -16.57 7.63
C PHE A 73 3.63 -17.36 8.12
N GLY A 74 3.64 -17.69 9.40
CA GLY A 74 4.71 -18.45 10.04
C GLY A 74 5.99 -17.66 10.35
N ARG A 75 6.03 -16.33 10.12
CA ARG A 75 7.18 -15.51 10.55
C ARG A 75 7.21 -15.41 12.07
N GLU A 76 8.34 -15.78 12.67
CA GLU A 76 8.58 -15.66 14.11
C GLU A 76 8.58 -14.19 14.56
N GLY A 77 8.07 -13.93 15.76
CA GLY A 77 8.05 -12.58 16.34
C GLY A 77 7.02 -11.62 15.72
N LEU A 78 6.13 -12.13 14.85
CA LEU A 78 5.10 -11.34 14.20
C LEU A 78 3.71 -11.90 14.52
N GLU A 79 2.81 -11.05 15.06
CA GLU A 79 1.38 -11.35 15.17
C GLU A 79 0.68 -10.88 13.89
N LEU A 80 0.12 -11.84 13.14
CA LEU A 80 -0.58 -11.56 11.89
C LEU A 80 -2.10 -11.61 12.10
N VAL A 81 -2.77 -10.51 11.77
CA VAL A 81 -4.23 -10.40 11.75
C VAL A 81 -4.71 -10.27 10.31
N LEU A 82 -5.34 -11.32 9.78
CA LEU A 82 -6.02 -11.25 8.50
C LEU A 82 -7.46 -10.78 8.71
N LEU A 83 -7.79 -9.61 8.13
CA LEU A 83 -9.14 -9.05 8.17
C LEU A 83 -10.08 -9.90 7.31
N GLY A 84 -11.24 -10.25 7.86
CA GLY A 84 -12.28 -10.97 7.12
C GLY A 84 -12.90 -10.13 6.00
N GLY A 85 -13.72 -10.78 5.15
CA GLY A 85 -14.42 -10.07 4.09
C GLY A 85 -14.72 -10.95 2.89
N THR A 86 -15.18 -10.31 1.80
CA THR A 86 -15.43 -10.97 0.52
C THR A 86 -14.18 -10.92 -0.35
N VAL A 87 -13.78 -12.08 -0.88
CA VAL A 87 -12.62 -12.17 -1.79
C VAL A 87 -12.97 -11.54 -3.13
N ASN A 88 -12.16 -10.60 -3.58
CA ASN A 88 -12.31 -9.98 -4.89
C ASN A 88 -11.91 -10.94 -6.01
N ARG A 89 -12.68 -10.92 -7.11
CA ARG A 89 -12.36 -11.78 -8.27
C ARG A 89 -11.13 -11.35 -9.06
N GLY A 90 -10.67 -10.10 -8.89
CA GLY A 90 -9.60 -9.48 -9.69
C GLY A 90 -8.26 -9.37 -8.98
N SER A 91 -8.22 -9.66 -7.66
CA SER A 91 -7.05 -9.45 -6.83
C SER A 91 -7.19 -10.30 -5.56
N PRO A 92 -6.09 -10.77 -4.95
CA PRO A 92 -6.14 -11.59 -3.74
C PRO A 92 -6.46 -10.77 -2.49
N ASP A 93 -7.53 -9.97 -2.55
CA ASP A 93 -7.89 -9.01 -1.53
C ASP A 93 -9.29 -9.29 -0.97
N LEU A 94 -9.47 -8.98 0.29
CA LEU A 94 -10.74 -9.01 0.99
C LEU A 94 -11.31 -7.59 1.08
N SER A 95 -12.60 -7.45 0.84
CA SER A 95 -13.28 -6.16 0.90
C SER A 95 -14.75 -6.30 1.33
N GLY A 96 -15.43 -5.18 1.42
CA GLY A 96 -16.85 -5.09 1.77
C GLY A 96 -17.09 -4.78 3.25
N PRO A 97 -18.36 -4.71 3.66
CA PRO A 97 -18.75 -4.22 4.99
C PRO A 97 -18.07 -4.97 6.14
N LEU A 98 -17.91 -6.28 6.03
CA LEU A 98 -17.24 -7.07 7.07
C LEU A 98 -15.77 -6.67 7.27
N THR A 99 -15.05 -6.35 6.18
CA THR A 99 -13.66 -5.87 6.27
C THR A 99 -13.61 -4.49 6.93
N GLU A 100 -14.54 -3.60 6.55
CA GLU A 100 -14.63 -2.26 7.09
C GLU A 100 -15.01 -2.27 8.59
N ASP A 101 -15.96 -3.12 8.98
CA ASP A 101 -16.37 -3.29 10.38
C ASP A 101 -15.24 -3.85 11.23
N ASN A 102 -14.51 -4.84 10.74
CA ASN A 102 -13.34 -5.38 11.43
C ASN A 102 -12.30 -4.28 11.70
N LEU A 103 -12.00 -3.44 10.69
CA LEU A 103 -11.05 -2.33 10.84
C LEU A 103 -11.46 -1.33 11.93
N SER A 104 -12.75 -1.11 12.15
CA SER A 104 -13.24 -0.20 13.19
C SER A 104 -12.86 -0.60 14.60
N SER A 105 -12.53 -1.88 14.80
CA SER A 105 -12.16 -2.44 16.10
C SER A 105 -10.65 -2.29 16.43
N PHE A 106 -9.85 -1.82 15.49
CA PHE A 106 -8.40 -1.72 15.64
C PHE A 106 -7.91 -0.27 15.62
N ARG A 107 -6.73 -0.07 16.21
CA ARG A 107 -5.93 1.15 16.08
C ARG A 107 -4.52 0.72 15.70
N ALA A 108 -3.95 1.41 14.71
CA ALA A 108 -2.59 1.16 14.28
C ALA A 108 -1.70 2.39 14.50
N ASP A 109 -0.43 2.15 14.69
CA ASP A 109 0.57 3.22 14.76
C ASP A 109 0.89 3.74 13.36
N LEU A 110 0.85 2.86 12.36
CA LEU A 110 1.24 3.14 10.99
C LEU A 110 0.38 2.35 10.01
N VAL A 111 0.02 2.98 8.89
CA VAL A 111 -0.52 2.28 7.73
C VAL A 111 0.32 2.57 6.49
N PHE A 112 0.64 1.52 5.74
CA PHE A 112 1.14 1.63 4.38
C PHE A 112 -0.02 1.45 3.41
N ILE A 113 -0.35 2.52 2.68
CA ILE A 113 -1.43 2.55 1.69
C ILE A 113 -0.83 2.47 0.29
N GLY A 114 -1.40 1.57 -0.53
CA GLY A 114 -1.15 1.53 -1.97
C GLY A 114 -2.15 2.39 -2.75
N THR A 115 -1.88 2.59 -4.05
CA THR A 115 -2.80 3.32 -4.93
C THR A 115 -2.71 2.83 -6.37
N ASP A 116 -3.77 3.05 -7.13
CA ASP A 116 -3.76 2.87 -8.59
C ASP A 116 -3.37 4.17 -9.32
N ALA A 117 -3.63 5.34 -8.71
CA ALA A 117 -3.22 6.64 -9.24
C ALA A 117 -3.14 7.70 -8.13
N PHE A 118 -2.30 8.71 -8.36
CA PHE A 118 -2.29 9.94 -7.56
C PHE A 118 -1.97 11.15 -8.44
N ASP A 119 -2.56 12.28 -8.10
CA ASP A 119 -2.35 13.55 -8.78
C ASP A 119 -2.48 14.73 -7.80
N ARG A 120 -2.58 15.97 -8.32
CA ARG A 120 -2.75 17.17 -7.49
C ARG A 120 -4.02 17.16 -6.64
N ASP A 121 -5.06 16.42 -7.06
CA ASP A 121 -6.37 16.43 -6.42
C ASP A 121 -6.49 15.34 -5.33
N GLY A 122 -5.55 14.39 -5.27
CA GLY A 122 -5.49 13.35 -4.24
C GLY A 122 -5.09 11.96 -4.73
N ILE A 123 -5.60 10.94 -4.04
CA ILE A 123 -5.23 9.53 -4.18
C ILE A 123 -6.46 8.74 -4.64
N PHE A 124 -6.27 7.88 -5.66
CA PHE A 124 -7.37 7.26 -6.39
C PHE A 124 -7.20 5.74 -6.55
N THR A 125 -8.33 5.04 -6.70
CA THR A 125 -8.39 3.62 -7.03
C THR A 125 -9.50 3.32 -8.04
N HIS A 126 -9.42 2.20 -8.71
CA HIS A 126 -10.44 1.76 -9.66
C HIS A 126 -11.72 1.23 -9.00
N SER A 127 -11.72 0.92 -7.72
CA SER A 127 -12.80 0.21 -7.02
C SER A 127 -13.35 0.98 -5.82
N GLN A 128 -14.67 1.20 -5.81
CA GLN A 128 -15.35 1.80 -4.67
C GLN A 128 -15.26 0.93 -3.40
N GLN A 129 -15.24 -0.39 -3.54
CA GLN A 129 -15.11 -1.30 -2.39
C GLN A 129 -13.71 -1.22 -1.77
N ILE A 130 -12.66 -1.15 -2.60
CA ILE A 130 -11.29 -0.95 -2.11
C ILE A 130 -11.18 0.43 -1.45
N ALA A 131 -11.73 1.47 -2.07
CA ALA A 131 -11.74 2.82 -1.50
C ALA A 131 -12.34 2.87 -0.09
N GLY A 132 -13.44 2.14 0.15
CA GLY A 132 -14.06 2.04 1.48
C GLY A 132 -13.11 1.45 2.52
N VAL A 133 -12.45 0.35 2.18
CA VAL A 133 -11.46 -0.30 3.06
C VAL A 133 -10.26 0.60 3.32
N SER A 134 -9.68 1.20 2.28
CA SER A 134 -8.51 2.09 2.42
C SER A 134 -8.82 3.32 3.29
N LYS A 135 -10.00 3.94 3.15
CA LYS A 135 -10.45 5.01 4.03
C LYS A 135 -10.53 4.58 5.50
N ARG A 136 -11.01 3.36 5.78
CA ARG A 136 -11.05 2.83 7.14
C ARG A 136 -9.65 2.56 7.71
N MET A 137 -8.72 2.08 6.88
CA MET A 137 -7.33 1.87 7.27
C MET A 137 -6.67 3.20 7.67
N ILE A 138 -6.84 4.26 6.85
CA ILE A 138 -6.33 5.60 7.13
C ILE A 138 -6.92 6.12 8.46
N ALA A 139 -8.25 6.12 8.59
CA ALA A 139 -8.93 6.63 9.77
C ALA A 139 -8.60 5.86 11.07
N GLY A 140 -8.18 4.59 10.96
CA GLY A 140 -7.77 3.74 12.07
C GLY A 140 -6.30 3.89 12.48
N SER A 141 -5.50 4.67 11.77
CA SER A 141 -4.05 4.77 11.93
C SER A 141 -3.60 6.14 12.41
N ARG A 142 -2.46 6.18 13.13
CA ARG A 142 -1.88 7.44 13.61
C ARG A 142 -1.03 8.13 12.54
N LYS A 143 -0.40 7.35 11.67
CA LYS A 143 0.42 7.82 10.56
C LYS A 143 0.06 7.06 9.29
N THR A 144 -0.10 7.78 8.20
CA THR A 144 -0.40 7.22 6.87
C THR A 144 0.78 7.46 5.93
N ILE A 145 1.34 6.38 5.40
CA ILE A 145 2.39 6.45 4.37
C ILE A 145 1.86 5.88 3.07
N LEU A 146 1.79 6.72 2.05
CA LEU A 146 1.50 6.29 0.69
C LEU A 146 2.75 5.68 0.06
N VAL A 147 2.64 4.46 -0.47
CA VAL A 147 3.71 3.77 -1.20
C VAL A 147 3.26 3.51 -2.63
N ALA A 148 3.90 4.18 -3.58
CA ALA A 148 3.50 4.11 -4.98
C ALA A 148 4.69 4.34 -5.90
N ASP A 149 4.83 3.52 -6.95
CA ASP A 149 5.82 3.79 -7.99
C ASP A 149 5.41 5.00 -8.85
N SER A 150 6.39 5.68 -9.43
CA SER A 150 6.24 6.94 -10.18
C SER A 150 5.27 6.82 -11.36
N SER A 151 5.06 5.61 -11.91
CA SER A 151 4.13 5.39 -13.01
C SER A 151 2.66 5.66 -12.63
N LYS A 152 2.36 5.77 -11.33
CA LYS A 152 1.01 6.06 -10.82
C LYS A 152 0.69 7.55 -10.81
N CYS A 153 1.70 8.40 -10.95
CA CYS A 153 1.53 9.85 -10.93
C CYS A 153 0.87 10.35 -12.22
N GLY A 154 -0.26 11.02 -12.08
CA GLY A 154 -1.02 11.56 -13.20
C GLY A 154 -1.86 10.55 -13.97
N CYS A 155 -1.96 9.29 -13.51
CA CYS A 155 -2.93 8.34 -14.05
C CYS A 155 -4.34 8.75 -13.65
N ASN A 156 -5.33 8.37 -14.47
CA ASN A 156 -6.74 8.67 -14.22
C ASN A 156 -7.43 7.41 -13.68
N GLU A 157 -7.99 7.52 -12.47
CA GLU A 157 -8.75 6.44 -11.84
C GLU A 157 -10.10 6.93 -11.32
N PHE A 158 -11.02 5.99 -11.10
CA PHE A 158 -12.43 6.29 -10.94
C PHE A 158 -12.81 6.87 -9.59
N VAL A 159 -12.19 6.42 -8.49
CA VAL A 159 -12.64 6.75 -7.13
C VAL A 159 -11.53 7.40 -6.34
N LYS A 160 -11.74 8.66 -5.93
CA LYS A 160 -10.91 9.29 -4.91
C LYS A 160 -11.16 8.67 -3.55
N PHE A 161 -10.12 8.21 -2.88
CA PHE A 161 -10.25 7.65 -1.54
C PHE A 161 -9.50 8.42 -0.45
N ALA A 162 -8.54 9.26 -0.80
CA ALA A 162 -7.89 10.14 0.17
C ALA A 162 -7.53 11.50 -0.45
N ALA A 163 -7.49 12.52 0.39
CA ALA A 163 -6.89 13.81 0.09
C ALA A 163 -5.45 13.84 0.62
N TRP A 164 -4.64 14.79 0.17
CA TRP A 164 -3.25 14.88 0.58
C TRP A 164 -3.06 15.20 2.06
N ASP A 165 -3.99 15.89 2.69
CA ASP A 165 -3.99 16.19 4.13
C ASP A 165 -4.26 14.97 5.03
N GLU A 166 -4.68 13.83 4.42
CA GLU A 166 -4.83 12.54 5.10
C GLU A 166 -3.56 11.66 4.99
N ILE A 167 -2.52 12.15 4.26
CA ILE A 167 -1.26 11.43 4.00
C ILE A 167 -0.10 12.16 4.69
N ASP A 168 0.65 11.48 5.53
CA ASP A 168 1.78 12.05 6.25
C ASP A 168 3.09 12.00 5.46
N GLU A 169 3.24 11.02 4.57
CA GLU A 169 4.46 10.82 3.77
C GLU A 169 4.14 10.03 2.50
N LEU A 170 4.80 10.39 1.38
CA LEU A 170 4.85 9.58 0.17
C LEU A 170 6.24 8.97 0.02
N ILE A 171 6.31 7.65 -0.25
CA ILE A 171 7.55 6.98 -0.69
C ILE A 171 7.34 6.52 -2.13
N THR A 172 8.18 7.01 -3.03
CA THR A 172 8.12 6.73 -4.47
C THR A 172 9.52 6.50 -5.04
N ASP A 173 9.63 6.09 -6.30
CA ASP A 173 10.91 5.98 -6.99
C ASP A 173 11.32 7.29 -7.70
N ASP A 174 12.55 7.31 -8.21
CA ASP A 174 13.18 8.45 -8.88
C ASP A 174 12.64 8.75 -10.29
N GLY A 175 11.64 7.98 -10.77
CA GLY A 175 11.06 8.11 -12.10
C GLY A 175 10.11 9.31 -12.29
N LEU A 176 9.79 10.07 -11.24
CA LEU A 176 8.97 11.28 -11.36
C LEU A 176 9.68 12.36 -12.20
N ASP A 177 8.97 12.94 -13.14
CA ASP A 177 9.48 14.09 -13.88
C ASP A 177 9.49 15.39 -13.05
N VAL A 178 10.07 16.45 -13.60
CA VAL A 178 10.20 17.75 -12.90
C VAL A 178 8.84 18.35 -12.58
N GLY A 179 7.86 18.25 -13.50
CA GLY A 179 6.52 18.78 -13.31
C GLY A 179 5.77 18.05 -12.20
N GLN A 180 5.90 16.71 -12.16
CA GLN A 180 5.32 15.86 -11.12
C GLN A 180 5.91 16.16 -9.74
N ARG A 181 7.24 16.36 -9.64
CA ARG A 181 7.91 16.76 -8.38
C ARG A 181 7.45 18.13 -7.89
N VAL A 182 7.29 19.09 -8.82
CA VAL A 182 6.76 20.41 -8.49
C VAL A 182 5.32 20.31 -7.99
N MET A 183 4.48 19.52 -8.66
CA MET A 183 3.10 19.26 -8.23
C MET A 183 3.05 18.70 -6.80
N LEU A 184 3.85 17.69 -6.50
CA LEU A 184 3.89 17.10 -5.15
C LEU A 184 4.33 18.10 -4.09
N ARG A 185 5.37 18.90 -4.36
CA ARG A 185 5.85 19.90 -3.42
C ARG A 185 4.84 21.04 -3.20
N ASP A 186 4.23 21.54 -4.27
CA ASP A 186 3.44 22.77 -4.23
C ASP A 186 1.95 22.52 -3.90
N HIS A 187 1.42 21.32 -4.19
CA HIS A 187 0.00 20.97 -3.96
C HIS A 187 -0.20 19.91 -2.89
N ALA A 188 0.62 18.86 -2.86
CA ALA A 188 0.50 17.85 -1.81
C ALA A 188 0.93 18.40 -0.45
N GLY A 189 2.00 19.21 -0.41
CA GLY A 189 2.48 19.85 0.81
C GLY A 189 2.99 18.88 1.88
N ILE A 190 3.24 17.62 1.52
CA ILE A 190 3.70 16.56 2.40
C ILE A 190 5.17 16.20 2.12
N PRO A 191 5.88 15.66 3.12
CA PRO A 191 7.18 15.04 2.89
C PRO A 191 7.08 13.91 1.87
N PHE A 192 8.04 13.85 0.95
CA PHE A 192 8.17 12.68 0.09
C PHE A 192 9.62 12.22 -0.03
N THR A 193 9.80 10.91 -0.02
CA THR A 193 11.08 10.24 -0.19
C THR A 193 11.13 9.59 -1.58
N MET A 194 12.18 9.89 -2.35
CA MET A 194 12.43 9.23 -3.63
C MET A 194 13.56 8.23 -3.47
N VAL A 195 13.29 6.97 -3.80
CA VAL A 195 14.31 5.91 -3.82
C VAL A 195 14.94 5.80 -5.20
N GLU A 196 16.26 5.60 -5.23
CA GLU A 196 16.97 5.33 -6.48
C GLU A 196 16.69 3.89 -6.92
N VAL A 197 16.40 3.72 -8.21
CA VAL A 197 16.18 2.42 -8.84
C VAL A 197 17.33 2.13 -9.79
N ASN A 198 18.09 1.08 -9.53
CA ASN A 198 19.08 0.56 -10.48
C ASN A 198 18.34 -0.02 -11.69
N ARG A 199 18.13 0.80 -12.70
CA ARG A 199 17.63 0.36 -14.00
C ARG A 199 18.82 -0.15 -14.78
N GLU A 200 19.08 -1.47 -14.72
CA GLU A 200 20.05 -2.08 -15.63
C GLU A 200 19.66 -1.71 -17.07
N GLN A 201 20.62 -1.08 -17.79
CA GLN A 201 20.46 -0.60 -19.16
C GLN A 201 20.41 -1.76 -20.15
#